data_330240e7b1625d8eaa8a3629fc96f5cb
#
_entry.id   330240e7b1625d8eaa8a3629fc96f5cb
#
_cell.length_a   1.000
_cell.length_b   1.000
_cell.length_c   1.000
_cell.angle_alpha   90.00
_cell.angle_beta   90.00
_cell.angle_gamma   90.00
#
_symmetry.space_group_name_H-M   'P 1'
#
loop_
_entity.id
_entity.type
_entity.pdbx_description
1 polymer ?
#
loop_
_entity_poly.entity_id
_entity_poly.type
_entity_poly.pdbx_seq_one_letter_code
_entity_poly.pdbx_strand_id
1 'polypeptide(L)'
;HKLVKYAASAETGTTASFILPKKPANLLRGVLGKEDADIRMEFDDKNVVFHLKNHTLVCRLIEGNYPNYNAVIPANNPNKVLVDRTELLNGIRRVAVCSNQATNLIKFEIEPNTINLTAQDLDFSVSAQESLTCDYEGEAIEIGFRSTFLVEILSNIETQNVSVELADSTRAGVFKPVYDEAPDTETLMLLMPMMINA
;
A
#
# COMPACT_ATOMS: atom_id res chain seq x y z
N HIS A 1 -10.39 2.57 -2.94
CA HIS A 1 -9.71 1.45 -3.60
C HIS A 1 -8.21 1.54 -3.34
N LYS A 2 -7.53 0.39 -3.28
CA LYS A 2 -6.07 0.29 -3.11
C LYS A 2 -5.51 -0.75 -4.06
N LEU A 3 -4.23 -0.60 -4.42
CA LEU A 3 -3.49 -1.52 -5.26
C LEU A 3 -2.07 -1.67 -4.70
N VAL A 4 -1.51 -2.87 -4.79
CA VAL A 4 -0.10 -3.13 -4.52
C VAL A 4 0.50 -3.82 -5.74
N LYS A 5 1.62 -3.30 -6.23
CA LYS A 5 2.47 -3.93 -7.25
C LYS A 5 3.81 -4.28 -6.58
N TYR A 6 4.20 -5.52 -6.72
CA TYR A 6 5.53 -5.99 -6.34
C TYR A 6 6.15 -6.69 -7.55
N ALA A 7 7.36 -6.36 -7.89
CA ALA A 7 8.13 -6.99 -8.96
C ALA A 7 9.53 -7.35 -8.46
N ALA A 8 9.99 -8.54 -8.80
CA ALA A 8 11.33 -9.02 -8.52
C ALA A 8 11.92 -9.61 -9.80
N SER A 9 13.24 -9.51 -9.95
CA SER A 9 13.96 -10.15 -11.05
C SER A 9 14.01 -11.65 -10.83
N ALA A 10 13.63 -12.44 -11.83
CA ALA A 10 13.73 -13.89 -11.82
C ALA A 10 13.94 -14.43 -13.25
N GLU A 11 14.81 -15.44 -13.38
CA GLU A 11 14.95 -16.19 -14.62
C GLU A 11 13.95 -17.34 -14.64
N THR A 12 12.86 -17.20 -15.37
CA THR A 12 11.77 -18.20 -15.39
C THR A 12 11.76 -19.07 -16.64
N GLY A 13 12.46 -18.69 -17.70
CA GLY A 13 12.46 -19.39 -19.01
C GLY A 13 11.11 -19.38 -19.73
N THR A 14 10.03 -18.98 -19.08
CA THR A 14 8.65 -18.94 -19.63
C THR A 14 7.93 -17.69 -19.15
N THR A 15 6.95 -17.23 -19.95
CA THR A 15 6.04 -16.15 -19.56
C THR A 15 4.66 -16.73 -19.32
N ALA A 16 4.11 -16.51 -18.13
CA ALA A 16 2.77 -16.93 -17.77
C ALA A 16 2.14 -15.95 -16.78
N SER A 17 0.80 -15.93 -16.73
CA SER A 17 0.03 -15.15 -15.77
C SER A 17 -1.21 -15.91 -15.32
N PHE A 18 -1.55 -15.78 -14.06
CA PHE A 18 -2.77 -16.34 -13.49
C PHE A 18 -3.30 -15.52 -12.33
N ILE A 19 -4.58 -15.69 -11.98
CA ILE A 19 -5.21 -15.01 -10.87
C ILE A 19 -5.38 -15.98 -9.71
N LEU A 20 -4.58 -15.80 -8.64
CA LEU A 20 -4.67 -16.61 -7.43
C LEU A 20 -5.78 -16.06 -6.51
N PRO A 21 -6.76 -16.88 -6.07
CA PRO A 21 -7.78 -16.45 -5.14
C PRO A 21 -7.20 -16.03 -3.78
N LYS A 22 -7.90 -15.12 -3.09
CA LYS A 22 -7.45 -14.58 -1.79
C LYS A 22 -7.23 -15.66 -0.72
N LYS A 23 -8.10 -16.68 -0.67
CA LYS A 23 -8.01 -17.73 0.36
C LYS A 23 -6.72 -18.57 0.24
N PRO A 24 -6.38 -19.15 -0.92
CA PRO A 24 -5.09 -19.80 -1.14
C PRO A 24 -3.90 -18.89 -0.90
N ALA A 25 -3.95 -17.62 -1.34
CA ALA A 25 -2.88 -16.67 -1.10
C ALA A 25 -2.60 -16.46 0.40
N ASN A 26 -3.66 -16.35 1.23
CA ASN A 26 -3.53 -16.24 2.67
C ASN A 26 -2.97 -17.52 3.32
N LEU A 27 -3.37 -18.69 2.84
CA LEU A 27 -2.81 -19.97 3.30
C LEU A 27 -1.31 -20.07 2.98
N LEU A 28 -0.93 -19.75 1.75
CA LEU A 28 0.48 -19.71 1.34
C LEU A 28 1.28 -18.77 2.25
N ARG A 29 0.82 -17.55 2.47
CA ARG A 29 1.50 -16.60 3.36
C ARG A 29 1.74 -17.17 4.77
N GLY A 30 0.79 -17.96 5.27
CA GLY A 30 0.89 -18.59 6.61
C GLY A 30 1.90 -19.73 6.69
N VAL A 31 2.20 -20.40 5.58
CA VAL A 31 3.15 -21.53 5.54
C VAL A 31 4.52 -21.15 4.99
N LEU A 32 4.59 -20.21 4.03
CA LEU A 32 5.83 -19.78 3.39
C LEU A 32 6.84 -19.19 4.38
N GLY A 33 6.39 -18.44 5.37
CA GLY A 33 7.27 -17.85 6.40
C GLY A 33 7.96 -18.89 7.31
N LYS A 34 7.60 -20.16 7.20
CA LYS A 34 8.18 -21.30 7.96
C LYS A 34 8.84 -22.33 7.04
N GLU A 35 8.90 -22.07 5.75
CA GLU A 35 9.47 -22.97 4.76
C GLU A 35 10.90 -22.54 4.45
N ASP A 36 11.86 -23.42 4.69
CA ASP A 36 13.28 -23.19 4.45
C ASP A 36 13.77 -23.81 3.13
N ALA A 37 12.89 -24.54 2.43
CA ALA A 37 13.21 -25.25 1.20
C ALA A 37 12.65 -24.53 -0.03
N ASP A 38 13.23 -24.81 -1.17
CA ASP A 38 12.70 -24.36 -2.45
C ASP A 38 11.28 -24.87 -2.67
N ILE A 39 10.45 -24.04 -3.26
CA ILE A 39 9.06 -24.38 -3.55
C ILE A 39 8.93 -24.58 -5.05
N ARG A 40 8.40 -25.74 -5.42
CA ARG A 40 8.03 -26.03 -6.79
C ARG A 40 6.58 -25.63 -7.04
N MET A 41 6.36 -24.83 -8.08
CA MET A 41 5.03 -24.40 -8.51
C MET A 41 4.74 -24.98 -9.90
N GLU A 42 3.60 -25.64 -10.01
CA GLU A 42 3.06 -26.15 -11.28
C GLU A 42 1.69 -25.52 -11.50
N PHE A 43 1.38 -25.12 -12.71
CA PHE A 43 0.08 -24.53 -13.04
C PHE A 43 -0.37 -24.84 -14.46
N ASP A 44 -1.66 -24.84 -14.64
CA ASP A 44 -2.36 -24.89 -15.92
C ASP A 44 -3.36 -23.70 -16.00
N ASP A 45 -4.25 -23.71 -16.97
CA ASP A 45 -5.24 -22.63 -17.16
C ASP A 45 -6.27 -22.54 -16.03
N LYS A 46 -6.41 -23.58 -15.20
CA LYS A 46 -7.48 -23.69 -14.18
C LYS A 46 -6.97 -23.88 -12.77
N ASN A 47 -5.79 -24.45 -12.62
CA ASN A 47 -5.28 -24.86 -11.32
C ASN A 47 -3.84 -24.44 -11.11
N VAL A 48 -3.44 -24.29 -9.87
CA VAL A 48 -2.04 -24.18 -9.46
C VAL A 48 -1.77 -25.13 -8.30
N VAL A 49 -0.61 -25.76 -8.31
CA VAL A 49 -0.11 -26.67 -7.28
C VAL A 49 1.19 -26.11 -6.74
N PHE A 50 1.25 -25.93 -5.43
CA PHE A 50 2.47 -25.55 -4.72
C PHE A 50 2.97 -26.77 -3.93
N HIS A 51 4.16 -27.23 -4.25
CA HIS A 51 4.85 -28.31 -3.55
C HIS A 51 5.82 -27.69 -2.55
N LEU A 52 5.51 -27.83 -1.26
CA LEU A 52 6.36 -27.46 -0.14
C LEU A 52 6.98 -28.73 0.45
N LYS A 53 7.97 -28.61 1.33
CA LYS A 53 8.67 -29.72 1.94
C LYS A 53 7.75 -30.81 2.54
N ASN A 54 6.74 -30.40 3.29
CA ASN A 54 5.83 -31.28 4.01
C ASN A 54 4.36 -31.14 3.58
N HIS A 55 4.05 -30.27 2.61
CA HIS A 55 2.69 -29.95 2.24
C HIS A 55 2.58 -29.80 0.73
N THR A 56 1.43 -30.12 0.20
CA THR A 56 1.05 -29.77 -1.17
C THR A 56 -0.25 -28.97 -1.12
N LEU A 57 -0.24 -27.76 -1.65
CA LEU A 57 -1.42 -26.94 -1.78
C LEU A 57 -1.89 -26.94 -3.23
N VAL A 58 -3.10 -27.43 -3.45
CA VAL A 58 -3.77 -27.39 -4.76
C VAL A 58 -4.90 -26.38 -4.69
N CYS A 59 -4.95 -25.47 -5.64
CA CYS A 59 -6.05 -24.53 -5.70
C CYS A 59 -6.51 -24.28 -7.14
N ARG A 60 -7.80 -24.00 -7.28
CA ARG A 60 -8.39 -23.54 -8.53
C ARG A 60 -8.12 -22.05 -8.70
N LEU A 61 -7.73 -21.67 -9.90
CA LEU A 61 -7.50 -20.28 -10.30
C LEU A 61 -8.82 -19.56 -10.61
N ILE A 62 -8.79 -18.23 -10.57
CA ILE A 62 -9.91 -17.40 -11.04
C ILE A 62 -9.80 -17.28 -12.56
N GLU A 63 -10.84 -17.67 -13.27
CA GLU A 63 -10.93 -17.54 -14.72
C GLU A 63 -11.16 -16.07 -15.12
N GLY A 64 -10.57 -15.64 -16.24
CA GLY A 64 -10.73 -14.31 -16.79
C GLY A 64 -9.46 -13.47 -16.84
N ASN A 65 -9.59 -12.26 -17.34
CA ASN A 65 -8.48 -11.32 -17.43
C ASN A 65 -8.35 -10.48 -16.16
N TYR A 66 -7.14 -10.38 -15.65
CA TYR A 66 -6.86 -9.44 -14.56
C TYR A 66 -7.09 -8.02 -15.08
N PRO A 67 -7.71 -7.12 -14.29
CA PRO A 67 -7.90 -5.72 -14.69
C PRO A 67 -6.59 -5.06 -15.08
N ASN A 68 -6.63 -4.18 -16.09
CA ASN A 68 -5.46 -3.40 -16.49
C ASN A 68 -5.09 -2.39 -15.39
N TYR A 69 -4.34 -2.84 -14.40
CA TYR A 69 -3.93 -2.02 -13.25
C TYR A 69 -2.93 -0.92 -13.64
N ASN A 70 -2.19 -1.08 -14.74
CA ASN A 70 -1.25 -0.04 -15.19
C ASN A 70 -1.98 1.24 -15.58
N ALA A 71 -3.24 1.14 -16.04
CA ALA A 71 -4.05 2.31 -16.39
C ALA A 71 -4.46 3.18 -15.17
N VAL A 72 -4.43 2.63 -13.96
CA VAL A 72 -4.79 3.34 -12.74
C VAL A 72 -3.60 3.86 -11.95
N ILE A 73 -2.38 3.44 -12.31
CA ILE A 73 -1.15 3.94 -11.70
C ILE A 73 -0.83 5.30 -12.34
N PRO A 74 -0.78 6.40 -11.57
CA PRO A 74 -0.44 7.70 -12.12
C PRO A 74 0.94 7.69 -12.75
N ALA A 75 1.04 8.14 -14.00
CA ALA A 75 2.32 8.23 -14.70
C ALA A 75 3.19 9.39 -14.20
N ASN A 76 2.55 10.43 -13.65
CA ASN A 76 3.24 11.62 -13.17
C ASN A 76 2.55 12.15 -11.90
N ASN A 77 3.24 12.01 -10.77
CA ASN A 77 2.90 12.64 -9.51
C ASN A 77 4.05 13.61 -9.17
N PRO A 78 3.91 14.91 -9.44
CA PRO A 78 5.01 15.86 -9.31
C PRO A 78 5.39 16.14 -7.85
N ASN A 79 4.43 16.01 -6.92
CA ASN A 79 4.63 16.31 -5.52
C ASN A 79 5.12 15.05 -4.80
N LYS A 80 6.39 15.06 -4.42
CA LYS A 80 7.02 13.94 -3.71
C LYS A 80 7.37 14.36 -2.31
N VAL A 81 6.79 13.69 -1.35
CA VAL A 81 6.97 13.91 0.09
C VAL A 81 7.78 12.76 0.65
N LEU A 82 8.95 13.04 1.19
CA LEU A 82 9.76 12.05 1.90
C LEU A 82 9.54 12.20 3.40
N VAL A 83 9.22 11.11 4.07
CA VAL A 83 8.91 11.13 5.50
C VAL A 83 9.35 9.84 6.18
N ASP A 84 9.74 9.90 7.47
CA ASP A 84 9.99 8.70 8.27
C ASP A 84 8.69 7.88 8.36
N ARG A 85 8.78 6.63 7.94
CA ARG A 85 7.64 5.70 7.86
C ARG A 85 7.03 5.42 9.24
N THR A 86 7.86 5.30 10.25
CA THR A 86 7.41 4.96 11.61
C THR A 86 6.72 6.14 12.27
N GLU A 87 7.24 7.33 12.10
CA GLU A 87 6.61 8.56 12.59
C GLU A 87 5.26 8.78 11.91
N LEU A 88 5.19 8.66 10.58
CA LEU A 88 3.94 8.77 9.84
C LEU A 88 2.91 7.72 10.27
N LEU A 89 3.32 6.44 10.37
CA LEU A 89 2.44 5.36 10.80
C LEU A 89 1.88 5.60 12.21
N ASN A 90 2.73 6.02 13.14
CA ASN A 90 2.32 6.24 14.52
C ASN A 90 1.45 7.51 14.65
N GLY A 91 1.75 8.57 13.92
CA GLY A 91 0.92 9.78 13.84
C GLY A 91 -0.48 9.46 13.32
N ILE A 92 -0.57 8.71 12.22
CA ILE A 92 -1.85 8.24 11.68
C ILE A 92 -2.63 7.42 12.73
N ARG A 93 -1.98 6.50 13.42
CA ARG A 93 -2.63 5.67 14.47
C ARG A 93 -3.18 6.51 15.61
N ARG A 94 -2.43 7.53 16.09
CA ARG A 94 -2.88 8.41 17.16
C ARG A 94 -4.08 9.26 16.72
N VAL A 95 -3.98 9.92 15.58
CA VAL A 95 -5.05 10.79 15.07
C VAL A 95 -6.30 9.98 14.69
N ALA A 96 -6.14 8.76 14.17
CA ALA A 96 -7.25 7.89 13.76
C ALA A 96 -8.22 7.54 14.89
N VAL A 97 -7.78 7.61 16.15
CA VAL A 97 -8.66 7.37 17.31
C VAL A 97 -9.84 8.33 17.33
N CYS A 98 -9.66 9.55 16.84
CA CYS A 98 -10.69 10.58 16.77
C CYS A 98 -11.38 10.66 15.39
N SER A 99 -11.12 9.71 14.48
CA SER A 99 -11.79 9.68 13.17
C SER A 99 -13.18 9.07 13.27
N ASN A 100 -14.11 9.55 12.44
CA ASN A 100 -15.44 8.95 12.34
C ASN A 100 -15.33 7.48 11.92
N GLN A 101 -16.01 6.59 12.65
CA GLN A 101 -15.88 5.13 12.50
C GLN A 101 -16.38 4.60 11.14
N ALA A 102 -17.31 5.27 10.50
CA ALA A 102 -17.84 4.86 9.20
C ALA A 102 -16.87 5.17 8.07
N THR A 103 -16.23 6.32 8.12
CA THR A 103 -15.32 6.80 7.07
C THR A 103 -13.86 6.46 7.34
N ASN A 104 -13.43 6.51 8.58
CA ASN A 104 -12.03 6.42 9.02
C ASN A 104 -11.15 7.45 8.27
N LEU A 105 -11.69 8.64 8.01
CA LEU A 105 -11.03 9.69 7.24
C LEU A 105 -9.96 10.36 8.10
N ILE A 106 -8.76 10.49 7.53
CA ILE A 106 -7.72 11.40 7.99
C ILE A 106 -7.43 12.38 6.87
N LYS A 107 -7.39 13.67 7.21
CA LYS A 107 -6.95 14.73 6.34
C LYS A 107 -5.45 14.95 6.52
N PHE A 108 -4.75 15.10 5.42
CA PHE A 108 -3.36 15.51 5.31
C PHE A 108 -3.34 16.92 4.75
N GLU A 109 -2.72 17.84 5.46
CA GLU A 109 -2.32 19.15 4.97
C GLU A 109 -0.81 19.14 4.88
N ILE A 110 -0.30 19.11 3.66
CA ILE A 110 1.12 18.97 3.35
C ILE A 110 1.62 20.33 2.89
N GLU A 111 2.56 20.88 3.63
CA GLU A 111 3.22 22.14 3.36
C GLU A 111 4.74 21.92 3.31
N PRO A 112 5.55 22.88 2.85
CA PRO A 112 7.00 22.75 2.89
C PRO A 112 7.50 22.29 4.26
N ASN A 113 8.19 21.16 4.28
CA ASN A 113 8.79 20.50 5.45
C ASN A 113 7.82 20.04 6.55
N THR A 114 6.50 20.07 6.32
CA THR A 114 5.51 19.72 7.35
C THR A 114 4.33 18.94 6.79
N ILE A 115 3.88 17.92 7.50
CA ILE A 115 2.62 17.23 7.29
C ILE A 115 1.76 17.43 8.53
N ASN A 116 0.61 18.06 8.39
CA ASN A 116 -0.41 18.13 9.43
C ASN A 116 -1.46 17.04 9.16
N LEU A 117 -1.63 16.16 10.14
CA LEU A 117 -2.64 15.11 10.15
C LEU A 117 -3.81 15.58 11.00
N THR A 118 -5.04 15.51 10.48
CA THR A 118 -6.24 15.86 11.24
C THR A 118 -7.32 14.79 11.05
N ALA A 119 -7.98 14.44 12.12
CA ALA A 119 -9.21 13.66 12.08
C ALA A 119 -10.23 14.24 13.04
N GLN A 120 -11.50 14.08 12.70
CA GLN A 120 -12.62 14.53 13.55
C GLN A 120 -13.81 13.58 13.40
N ASP A 121 -14.55 13.49 14.48
CA ASP A 121 -15.87 12.88 14.50
C ASP A 121 -16.86 13.89 15.10
N LEU A 122 -17.69 14.46 14.23
CA LEU A 122 -18.67 15.49 14.61
C LEU A 122 -19.78 14.92 15.49
N ASP A 123 -20.14 13.65 15.31
CA ASP A 123 -21.20 13.00 16.08
C ASP A 123 -20.81 12.87 17.55
N PHE A 124 -19.52 12.67 17.82
CA PHE A 124 -18.96 12.56 19.17
C PHE A 124 -18.25 13.83 19.65
N SER A 125 -18.17 14.86 18.82
CA SER A 125 -17.47 16.12 19.13
C SER A 125 -16.03 15.91 19.56
N VAL A 126 -15.32 15.00 18.90
CA VAL A 126 -13.90 14.73 19.14
C VAL A 126 -13.07 15.06 17.90
N SER A 127 -11.87 15.55 18.14
CA SER A 127 -10.89 15.79 17.08
C SER A 127 -9.47 15.57 17.59
N ALA A 128 -8.57 15.26 16.67
CA ALA A 128 -7.14 15.18 16.93
C ALA A 128 -6.37 15.78 15.78
N GLN A 129 -5.24 16.39 16.11
CA GLN A 129 -4.30 16.94 15.15
C GLN A 129 -2.88 16.59 15.57
N GLU A 130 -2.03 16.33 14.60
CA GLU A 130 -0.61 16.07 14.81
C GLU A 130 0.21 16.62 13.64
N SER A 131 1.37 17.20 13.94
CA SER A 131 2.30 17.72 12.95
C SER A 131 3.56 16.88 12.91
N LEU A 132 4.01 16.51 11.72
CA LEU A 132 5.19 15.71 11.45
C LEU A 132 6.13 16.49 10.53
N THR A 133 7.42 16.29 10.68
CA THR A 133 8.41 16.80 9.74
C THR A 133 8.51 15.89 8.53
N CYS A 134 8.70 16.48 7.36
CA CYS A 134 8.95 15.78 6.11
C CYS A 134 9.94 16.57 5.25
N ASP A 135 10.45 15.95 4.19
CA ASP A 135 11.19 16.63 3.13
C ASP A 135 10.22 16.84 1.96
N TYR A 136 9.79 18.08 1.80
CA TYR A 136 8.87 18.52 0.76
C TYR A 136 9.07 20.02 0.49
N GLU A 137 9.18 20.40 -0.78
CA GLU A 137 9.39 21.78 -1.21
C GLU A 137 8.30 22.30 -2.16
N GLY A 138 7.24 21.52 -2.38
CA GLY A 138 6.16 21.86 -3.31
C GLY A 138 5.13 22.82 -2.73
N GLU A 139 4.08 23.09 -3.51
CA GLU A 139 2.92 23.86 -3.07
C GLU A 139 2.09 23.09 -2.04
N ALA A 140 1.34 23.81 -1.20
CA ALA A 140 0.49 23.20 -0.20
C ALA A 140 -0.56 22.29 -0.84
N ILE A 141 -0.72 21.09 -0.32
CA ILE A 141 -1.69 20.08 -0.79
C ILE A 141 -2.53 19.63 0.39
N GLU A 142 -3.84 19.58 0.18
CA GLU A 142 -4.80 19.00 1.10
C GLU A 142 -5.41 17.73 0.46
N ILE A 143 -5.33 16.59 1.16
CA ILE A 143 -5.81 15.32 0.65
C ILE A 143 -6.32 14.43 1.79
N GLY A 144 -7.42 13.70 1.56
CA GLY A 144 -8.01 12.79 2.53
C GLY A 144 -7.75 11.33 2.21
N PHE A 145 -7.46 10.53 3.23
CA PHE A 145 -7.29 9.08 3.07
C PHE A 145 -7.99 8.31 4.19
N ARG A 146 -8.34 7.06 3.90
CA ARG A 146 -8.82 6.12 4.91
C ARG A 146 -7.65 5.61 5.77
N SER A 147 -7.69 5.88 7.08
CA SER A 147 -6.62 5.53 8.01
C SER A 147 -6.29 4.04 8.03
N THR A 148 -7.30 3.17 7.98
CA THR A 148 -7.11 1.71 8.00
C THR A 148 -6.27 1.21 6.82
N PHE A 149 -6.41 1.83 5.65
CA PHE A 149 -5.61 1.47 4.48
C PHE A 149 -4.20 2.06 4.53
N LEU A 150 -4.04 3.28 5.07
CA LEU A 150 -2.72 3.86 5.31
C LEU A 150 -1.91 3.02 6.28
N VAL A 151 -2.52 2.61 7.40
CA VAL A 151 -1.88 1.74 8.39
C VAL A 151 -1.46 0.41 7.75
N GLU A 152 -2.31 -0.18 6.92
CA GLU A 152 -1.97 -1.41 6.20
C GLU A 152 -0.80 -1.20 5.23
N ILE A 153 -0.80 -0.13 4.43
CA ILE A 153 0.28 0.21 3.50
C ILE A 153 1.60 0.39 4.26
N LEU A 154 1.62 1.30 5.24
CA LEU A 154 2.85 1.64 5.96
C LEU A 154 3.39 0.50 6.83
N SER A 155 2.53 -0.41 7.29
CA SER A 155 2.95 -1.60 8.03
C SER A 155 3.59 -2.68 7.14
N ASN A 156 3.41 -2.60 5.82
CA ASN A 156 4.02 -3.53 4.85
C ASN A 156 5.19 -2.91 4.08
N ILE A 157 5.64 -1.72 4.45
CA ILE A 157 6.89 -1.10 4.02
C ILE A 157 7.91 -1.33 5.13
N GLU A 158 9.10 -1.81 4.79
CA GLU A 158 10.14 -2.16 5.76
C GLU A 158 11.26 -1.10 5.85
N THR A 159 11.34 -0.19 4.88
CA THR A 159 12.34 0.88 4.86
C THR A 159 12.08 1.93 5.94
N GLN A 160 13.14 2.64 6.35
CA GLN A 160 13.04 3.74 7.30
C GLN A 160 12.17 4.87 6.75
N ASN A 161 12.39 5.23 5.50
CA ASN A 161 11.67 6.30 4.83
C ASN A 161 10.67 5.77 3.81
N VAL A 162 9.60 6.51 3.61
CA VAL A 162 8.60 6.30 2.56
C VAL A 162 8.47 7.56 1.71
N SER A 163 8.40 7.38 0.40
CA SER A 163 8.02 8.44 -0.54
C SER A 163 6.52 8.40 -0.77
N VAL A 164 5.84 9.51 -0.51
CA VAL A 164 4.42 9.72 -0.81
C VAL A 164 4.34 10.64 -2.02
N GLU A 165 3.91 10.11 -3.15
CA GLU A 165 3.84 10.85 -4.41
C GLU A 165 2.39 11.20 -4.73
N LEU A 166 2.12 12.49 -4.91
CA LEU A 166 0.78 13.05 -5.10
C LEU A 166 0.73 13.94 -6.36
N ALA A 167 -0.41 13.97 -7.02
CA ALA A 167 -0.68 14.95 -8.09
C ALA A 167 -1.59 16.08 -7.59
N ASP A 168 -2.75 15.71 -7.05
CA ASP A 168 -3.76 16.61 -6.51
C ASP A 168 -4.65 15.87 -5.49
N SER A 169 -5.65 16.53 -4.94
CA SER A 169 -6.55 15.99 -3.93
C SER A 169 -7.50 14.87 -4.42
N THR A 170 -7.57 14.64 -5.74
CA THR A 170 -8.55 13.73 -6.36
C THR A 170 -7.93 12.47 -6.96
N ARG A 171 -6.64 12.52 -7.29
CA ARG A 171 -5.91 11.41 -7.88
C ARG A 171 -5.29 10.53 -6.82
N ALA A 172 -5.03 9.28 -7.21
CA ALA A 172 -4.42 8.32 -6.32
C ALA A 172 -3.04 8.77 -5.81
N GLY A 173 -2.84 8.66 -4.51
CA GLY A 173 -1.52 8.75 -3.90
C GLY A 173 -0.73 7.46 -4.10
N VAL A 174 0.56 7.57 -4.39
CA VAL A 174 1.47 6.45 -4.56
C VAL A 174 2.48 6.46 -3.41
N PHE A 175 2.63 5.31 -2.76
CA PHE A 175 3.54 5.10 -1.65
C PHE A 175 4.62 4.12 -2.10
N LYS A 176 5.88 4.52 -1.94
CA LYS A 176 7.04 3.70 -2.31
C LYS A 176 8.03 3.62 -1.16
N PRO A 177 8.58 2.43 -0.88
CA PRO A 177 9.73 2.35 0.01
C PRO A 177 10.92 3.12 -0.57
N VAL A 178 11.72 3.73 0.28
CA VAL A 178 12.95 4.43 -0.11
C VAL A 178 14.12 3.62 0.39
N TYR A 179 14.96 3.18 -0.52
CA TYR A 179 16.14 2.37 -0.24
C TYR A 179 17.40 3.20 -0.38
N ASP A 180 18.40 2.93 0.45
CA ASP A 180 19.72 3.58 0.38
C ASP A 180 20.50 3.12 -0.85
N GLU A 181 20.31 1.85 -1.26
CA GLU A 181 20.87 1.25 -2.46
C GLU A 181 19.74 0.77 -3.38
N ALA A 182 20.01 0.71 -4.68
CA ALA A 182 19.00 0.24 -5.65
C ALA A 182 18.61 -1.22 -5.36
N PRO A 183 17.35 -1.50 -5.03
CA PRO A 183 16.90 -2.85 -4.73
C PRO A 183 16.71 -3.67 -6.01
N ASP A 184 16.84 -5.00 -5.88
CA ASP A 184 16.46 -5.95 -6.95
C ASP A 184 14.95 -6.06 -7.15
N THR A 185 14.18 -5.37 -6.32
CA THR A 185 12.71 -5.44 -6.30
C THR A 185 12.10 -4.05 -6.44
N GLU A 186 10.96 -3.97 -7.09
CA GLU A 186 10.13 -2.77 -7.16
C GLU A 186 8.85 -2.97 -6.37
N THR A 187 8.59 -2.10 -5.42
CA THR A 187 7.33 -2.08 -4.66
C THR A 187 6.63 -0.73 -4.84
N LEU A 188 5.36 -0.79 -5.21
CA LEU A 188 4.49 0.37 -5.34
C LEU A 188 3.15 0.05 -4.69
N MET A 189 2.68 0.95 -3.84
CA MET A 189 1.37 0.87 -3.23
C MET A 189 0.57 2.12 -3.58
N LEU A 190 -0.66 1.93 -4.03
CA LEU A 190 -1.55 2.99 -4.47
C LEU A 190 -2.78 3.05 -3.59
N LEU A 191 -3.17 4.26 -3.22
CA LEU A 191 -4.39 4.51 -2.45
C LEU A 191 -5.20 5.65 -3.08
N MET A 192 -6.47 5.37 -3.36
CA MET A 192 -7.40 6.39 -3.81
C MET A 192 -7.76 7.31 -2.65
N PRO A 193 -7.77 8.63 -2.87
CA PRO A 193 -8.18 9.57 -1.84
C PRO A 193 -9.69 9.48 -1.56
N MET A 194 -10.07 10.06 -0.46
CA MET A 194 -11.46 10.31 -0.06
C MET A 194 -11.75 11.79 -0.16
N MET A 195 -12.98 12.14 -0.50
CA MET A 195 -13.41 13.52 -0.47
C MET A 195 -13.38 14.04 0.97
N ILE A 196 -12.77 15.20 1.14
CA ILE A 196 -12.82 15.95 2.39
C ILE A 196 -14.07 16.81 2.28
N ASN A 197 -15.08 16.50 3.09
CA ASN A 197 -16.25 17.35 3.19
C ASN A 197 -15.82 18.64 3.90
N ALA A 198 -16.01 19.76 3.20
CA ALA A 198 -15.75 21.10 3.72
C ALA A 198 -16.77 21.45 4.81
#